data_36c59def891a6751cb3067fae9521162
#
_entry.id   36c59def891a6751cb3067fae9521162
#
_cell.length_a   1.000
_cell.length_b   1.000
_cell.length_c   1.000
_cell.angle_alpha   90.00
_cell.angle_beta   90.00
_cell.angle_gamma   90.00
#
_symmetry.space_group_name_H-M   'P 1'
#
loop_
_entity.id
_entity.type
_entity.pdbx_description
1 polymer ?
#
loop_
_entity_poly.entity_id
_entity_poly.type
_entity_poly.pdbx_seq_one_letter_code
_entity_poly.pdbx_strand_id
1 'polypeptide(L)'
;KYQRRQIKQYRRREPIYKGAGDIICCLDESGSTAGECAAWGKAVALTLLEIAESEGRKFALIHFSGPGRFQTNLFLPKQTTVEDKLRAAETFLDGGTDFCTPMNEALRLMQEEGFDNADIVFITDGECVLTQEYISKLQEKQPARRFTITGILLDQGNEGMDFSLKTFCQNIYRTSELTGEAIVRELVNGQA
;
A
#
# COMPACT_ATOMS: atom_id res chain seq x y z
N LYS A 1 39.36 25.92 26.31
CA LYS A 1 39.33 25.05 25.11
C LYS A 1 38.16 24.09 25.27
N TYR A 2 36.98 24.38 24.65
CA TYR A 2 35.84 23.49 24.61
C TYR A 2 36.01 22.55 23.43
N GLN A 3 36.18 21.24 23.69
CA GLN A 3 36.10 20.21 22.67
C GLN A 3 34.64 19.99 22.28
N ARG A 4 34.28 20.32 21.03
CA ARG A 4 33.01 19.92 20.44
C ARG A 4 33.02 18.40 20.28
N ARG A 5 32.28 17.69 21.11
CA ARG A 5 31.96 16.28 20.86
C ARG A 5 31.05 16.20 19.63
N GLN A 6 31.60 15.73 18.53
CA GLN A 6 30.77 15.33 17.36
C GLN A 6 30.02 14.07 17.76
N ILE A 7 28.68 14.20 17.84
CA ILE A 7 27.81 13.04 17.98
C ILE A 7 27.85 12.31 16.63
N LYS A 8 28.48 11.14 16.60
CA LYS A 8 28.41 10.24 15.46
C LYS A 8 26.99 9.70 15.39
N GLN A 9 26.17 10.22 14.49
CA GLN A 9 24.90 9.60 14.13
C GLN A 9 25.23 8.32 13.36
N TYR A 10 25.04 7.17 14.01
CA TYR A 10 24.99 5.89 13.32
C TYR A 10 23.66 5.82 12.58
N ARG A 11 23.63 6.09 11.29
CA ARG A 11 22.55 5.61 10.43
C ARG A 11 22.64 4.09 10.43
N ARG A 12 21.76 3.45 11.17
CA ARG A 12 21.54 2.02 11.08
C ARG A 12 21.02 1.77 9.66
N ARG A 13 21.85 1.28 8.78
CA ARG A 13 21.41 0.74 7.50
C ARG A 13 20.77 -0.60 7.82
N GLU A 14 19.47 -0.60 8.09
CA GLU A 14 18.72 -1.83 7.96
C GLU A 14 18.79 -2.23 6.49
N PRO A 15 19.00 -3.52 6.17
CA PRO A 15 18.94 -3.96 4.80
C PRO A 15 17.50 -3.71 4.32
N ILE A 16 17.32 -2.66 3.54
CA ILE A 16 16.07 -2.43 2.82
C ILE A 16 15.98 -3.60 1.86
N TYR A 17 15.04 -4.51 2.09
CA TYR A 17 14.70 -5.53 1.14
C TYR A 17 14.28 -4.79 -0.13
N LYS A 18 15.13 -4.84 -1.17
CA LYS A 18 14.73 -4.38 -2.49
C LYS A 18 13.52 -5.19 -2.88
N GLY A 19 12.38 -4.54 -3.05
CA GLY A 19 11.13 -5.16 -3.44
C GLY A 19 11.30 -5.93 -4.75
N ALA A 20 11.67 -7.20 -4.63
CA ALA A 20 11.75 -8.14 -5.75
C ALA A 20 10.54 -9.06 -5.79
N GLY A 21 9.61 -8.90 -4.84
CA GLY A 21 8.39 -9.69 -4.73
C GLY A 21 7.25 -9.14 -5.59
N ASP A 22 6.14 -9.87 -5.59
CA ASP A 22 4.90 -9.43 -6.21
C ASP A 22 4.33 -8.18 -5.51
N ILE A 23 3.37 -7.49 -6.09
CA ILE A 23 2.78 -6.28 -5.50
C ILE A 23 1.30 -6.53 -5.24
N ILE A 24 0.84 -6.22 -4.02
CA ILE A 24 -0.57 -6.18 -3.65
C ILE A 24 -0.93 -4.74 -3.28
N CYS A 25 -1.77 -4.12 -4.07
CA CYS A 25 -2.26 -2.76 -3.83
C CYS A 25 -3.67 -2.82 -3.24
N CYS A 26 -3.85 -2.32 -2.02
CA CYS A 26 -5.13 -2.14 -1.37
C CYS A 26 -5.57 -0.69 -1.58
N LEU A 27 -6.63 -0.46 -2.33
CA LEU A 27 -7.12 0.87 -2.71
C LEU A 27 -8.47 1.14 -2.04
N ASP A 28 -8.52 2.16 -1.22
CA ASP A 28 -9.73 2.63 -0.56
C ASP A 28 -10.67 3.28 -1.56
N GLU A 29 -11.87 2.74 -1.66
CA GLU A 29 -12.97 3.19 -2.51
C GLU A 29 -14.19 3.55 -1.65
N SER A 30 -13.97 4.00 -0.42
CA SER A 30 -15.01 4.51 0.47
C SER A 30 -15.59 5.84 -0.03
N GLY A 31 -16.76 6.22 0.49
CA GLY A 31 -17.44 7.44 0.04
C GLY A 31 -16.61 8.72 0.25
N SER A 32 -15.71 8.76 1.24
CA SER A 32 -14.83 9.91 1.51
C SER A 32 -13.77 10.11 0.42
N THR A 33 -13.34 9.03 -0.26
CA THR A 33 -12.35 9.11 -1.35
C THR A 33 -12.94 9.63 -2.66
N ALA A 34 -14.26 9.79 -2.79
CA ALA A 34 -14.89 10.18 -4.04
C ALA A 34 -14.28 11.44 -4.67
N GLY A 35 -14.17 11.45 -6.00
CA GLY A 35 -13.63 12.58 -6.76
C GLY A 35 -12.11 12.54 -6.94
N GLU A 36 -11.41 13.61 -6.57
CA GLU A 36 -9.98 13.75 -6.83
C GLU A 36 -9.12 12.71 -6.10
N CYS A 37 -9.47 12.35 -4.86
CA CYS A 37 -8.77 11.32 -4.10
C CYS A 37 -8.84 9.97 -4.80
N ALA A 38 -10.04 9.55 -5.24
CA ALA A 38 -10.20 8.30 -5.98
C ALA A 38 -9.41 8.31 -7.29
N ALA A 39 -9.47 9.41 -8.04
CA ALA A 39 -8.72 9.54 -9.29
C ALA A 39 -7.20 9.45 -9.05
N TRP A 40 -6.72 10.11 -8.02
CA TRP A 40 -5.31 10.10 -7.65
C TRP A 40 -4.87 8.70 -7.19
N GLY A 41 -5.64 8.06 -6.28
CA GLY A 41 -5.35 6.72 -5.81
C GLY A 41 -5.31 5.69 -6.94
N LYS A 42 -6.25 5.76 -7.87
CA LYS A 42 -6.27 4.92 -9.09
C LYS A 42 -5.09 5.16 -10.00
N ALA A 43 -4.69 6.42 -10.20
CA ALA A 43 -3.51 6.75 -11.01
C ALA A 43 -2.24 6.12 -10.43
N VAL A 44 -2.06 6.18 -9.11
CA VAL A 44 -0.93 5.52 -8.43
C VAL A 44 -1.01 4.01 -8.56
N ALA A 45 -2.18 3.40 -8.32
CA ALA A 45 -2.36 1.96 -8.42
C ALA A 45 -2.07 1.44 -9.84
N LEU A 46 -2.56 2.12 -10.87
CA LEU A 46 -2.27 1.76 -12.27
C LEU A 46 -0.81 1.97 -12.65
N THR A 47 -0.15 3.00 -12.13
CA THR A 47 1.29 3.18 -12.34
C THR A 47 2.09 2.04 -11.71
N LEU A 48 1.73 1.61 -10.50
CA LEU A 48 2.35 0.44 -9.87
C LEU A 48 2.12 -0.85 -10.66
N LEU A 49 0.93 -1.01 -11.26
CA LEU A 49 0.64 -2.12 -12.17
C LEU A 49 1.57 -2.11 -13.39
N GLU A 50 1.75 -0.97 -14.05
CA GLU A 50 2.66 -0.85 -15.21
C GLU A 50 4.10 -1.19 -14.85
N ILE A 51 4.56 -0.80 -13.67
CA ILE A 51 5.88 -1.16 -13.17
C ILE A 51 5.98 -2.66 -12.93
N ALA A 52 4.99 -3.27 -12.23
CA ALA A 52 4.96 -4.70 -12.00
C ALA A 52 4.99 -5.49 -13.33
N GLU A 53 4.22 -5.06 -14.33
CA GLU A 53 4.23 -5.66 -15.65
C GLU A 53 5.61 -5.57 -16.33
N SER A 54 6.24 -4.39 -16.27
CA SER A 54 7.56 -4.17 -16.87
C SER A 54 8.65 -5.03 -16.24
N GLU A 55 8.50 -5.35 -14.96
CA GLU A 55 9.41 -6.17 -14.17
C GLU A 55 9.03 -7.66 -14.17
N GLY A 56 7.91 -8.03 -14.80
CA GLY A 56 7.42 -9.39 -14.84
C GLY A 56 6.91 -9.91 -13.51
N ARG A 57 6.46 -9.03 -12.64
CA ARG A 57 5.89 -9.30 -11.31
C ARG A 57 4.38 -9.47 -11.41
N LYS A 58 3.79 -10.31 -10.55
CA LYS A 58 2.34 -10.33 -10.37
C LYS A 58 1.88 -9.06 -9.66
N PHE A 59 0.68 -8.61 -9.99
CA PHE A 59 0.04 -7.48 -9.33
C PHE A 59 -1.39 -7.84 -8.96
N ALA A 60 -1.80 -7.51 -7.74
CA ALA A 60 -3.18 -7.59 -7.30
C ALA A 60 -3.67 -6.21 -6.89
N LEU A 61 -4.83 -5.81 -7.40
CA LEU A 61 -5.52 -4.60 -6.95
C LEU A 61 -6.77 -5.01 -6.17
N ILE A 62 -6.78 -4.71 -4.89
CA ILE A 62 -7.89 -4.93 -3.98
C ILE A 62 -8.58 -3.60 -3.74
N HIS A 63 -9.69 -3.36 -4.42
CA HIS A 63 -10.59 -2.26 -4.09
C HIS A 63 -11.35 -2.63 -2.83
N PHE A 64 -11.42 -1.75 -1.86
CA PHE A 64 -12.14 -2.01 -0.63
C PHE A 64 -12.94 -0.79 -0.14
N SER A 65 -13.94 -1.05 0.70
CA SER A 65 -14.69 -0.01 1.42
C SER A 65 -15.10 -0.53 2.81
N GLY A 66 -16.36 -0.59 3.15
CA GLY A 66 -16.85 -1.09 4.43
C GLY A 66 -16.60 -2.59 4.65
N PRO A 67 -16.96 -3.12 5.85
CA PRO A 67 -16.72 -4.50 6.22
C PRO A 67 -17.23 -5.51 5.20
N GLY A 68 -16.34 -6.38 4.72
CA GLY A 68 -16.64 -7.43 3.75
C GLY A 68 -16.89 -6.94 2.31
N ARG A 69 -16.79 -5.63 2.04
CA ARG A 69 -16.96 -5.06 0.69
C ARG A 69 -15.61 -4.85 0.03
N PHE A 70 -15.30 -5.71 -0.92
CA PHE A 70 -14.07 -5.61 -1.72
C PHE A 70 -14.25 -6.27 -3.09
N GLN A 71 -13.37 -5.89 -4.01
CA GLN A 71 -13.22 -6.51 -5.32
C GLN A 71 -11.74 -6.67 -5.61
N THR A 72 -11.32 -7.87 -6.00
CA THR A 72 -9.93 -8.16 -6.34
C THR A 72 -9.76 -8.34 -7.83
N ASN A 73 -8.82 -7.60 -8.41
CA ASN A 73 -8.37 -7.76 -9.79
C ASN A 73 -6.94 -8.32 -9.77
N LEU A 74 -6.72 -9.48 -10.41
CA LEU A 74 -5.42 -10.11 -10.53
C LEU A 74 -4.83 -9.85 -11.91
N PHE A 75 -3.59 -9.41 -11.94
CA PHE A 75 -2.84 -9.12 -13.15
C PHE A 75 -1.59 -9.98 -13.18
N LEU A 76 -1.58 -10.93 -14.09
CA LEU A 76 -0.47 -11.85 -14.27
C LEU A 76 0.45 -11.35 -15.39
N PRO A 77 1.76 -11.54 -15.26
CA PRO A 77 2.70 -11.11 -16.28
C PRO A 77 2.35 -11.63 -17.68
N LYS A 78 2.34 -10.72 -18.65
CA LYS A 78 2.03 -11.01 -20.08
C LYS A 78 0.59 -11.48 -20.37
N GLN A 79 -0.32 -11.41 -19.41
CA GLN A 79 -1.72 -11.83 -19.58
C GLN A 79 -2.71 -10.68 -19.39
N THR A 80 -2.27 -9.54 -18.89
CA THR A 80 -3.09 -8.36 -18.63
C THR A 80 -3.54 -7.72 -19.94
N THR A 81 -4.83 -7.47 -20.06
CA THR A 81 -5.42 -6.76 -21.20
C THR A 81 -5.74 -5.30 -20.86
N VAL A 82 -5.99 -4.49 -21.89
CA VAL A 82 -6.45 -3.10 -21.70
C VAL A 82 -7.82 -3.08 -21.01
N GLU A 83 -8.68 -4.03 -21.33
CA GLU A 83 -10.01 -4.18 -20.74
C GLU A 83 -9.94 -4.48 -19.24
N ASP A 84 -8.95 -5.26 -18.79
CA ASP A 84 -8.73 -5.53 -17.37
C ASP A 84 -8.33 -4.26 -16.62
N LYS A 85 -7.45 -3.45 -17.22
CA LYS A 85 -7.04 -2.15 -16.66
C LYS A 85 -8.21 -1.15 -16.59
N LEU A 86 -9.02 -1.08 -17.65
CA LEU A 86 -10.20 -0.22 -17.69
C LEU A 86 -11.21 -0.63 -16.62
N ARG A 87 -11.51 -1.93 -16.48
CA ARG A 87 -12.42 -2.44 -15.46
C ARG A 87 -11.95 -2.08 -14.05
N ALA A 88 -10.66 -2.22 -13.77
CA ALA A 88 -10.09 -1.81 -12.49
C ALA A 88 -10.20 -0.29 -12.28
N ALA A 89 -9.94 0.52 -13.32
CA ALA A 89 -10.05 1.98 -13.22
C ALA A 89 -11.48 2.47 -12.99
N GLU A 90 -12.48 1.77 -13.51
CA GLU A 90 -13.90 2.13 -13.39
C GLU A 90 -14.54 1.67 -12.07
N THR A 91 -13.90 0.76 -11.35
CA THR A 91 -14.42 0.25 -10.07
C THR A 91 -14.52 1.38 -9.04
N PHE A 92 -15.70 1.50 -8.41
CA PHE A 92 -15.91 2.33 -7.23
C PHE A 92 -16.97 1.68 -6.34
N LEU A 93 -16.64 1.47 -5.06
CA LEU A 93 -17.49 0.69 -4.16
C LEU A 93 -18.42 1.53 -3.31
N ASP A 94 -18.03 2.77 -2.99
CA ASP A 94 -18.75 3.64 -2.04
C ASP A 94 -18.92 3.01 -0.64
N GLY A 95 -19.42 3.75 0.33
CA GLY A 95 -19.72 3.27 1.68
C GLY A 95 -18.67 3.67 2.72
N GLY A 96 -18.56 2.85 3.77
CA GLY A 96 -17.61 3.10 4.88
C GLY A 96 -16.22 2.59 4.60
N THR A 97 -15.37 2.55 5.65
CA THR A 97 -13.96 2.13 5.58
C THR A 97 -13.69 1.00 6.56
N ASP A 98 -13.11 -0.11 6.09
CA ASP A 98 -12.64 -1.21 6.93
C ASP A 98 -11.29 -1.74 6.45
N PHE A 99 -10.26 -1.60 7.27
CA PHE A 99 -8.89 -2.04 6.92
C PHE A 99 -8.67 -3.54 7.10
N CYS A 100 -9.50 -4.22 7.89
CA CYS A 100 -9.37 -5.66 8.09
C CYS A 100 -9.71 -6.43 6.80
N THR A 101 -10.71 -5.98 6.07
CA THR A 101 -11.17 -6.63 4.83
C THR A 101 -10.06 -6.76 3.79
N PRO A 102 -9.42 -5.68 3.31
CA PRO A 102 -8.37 -5.77 2.29
C PRO A 102 -7.12 -6.47 2.80
N MET A 103 -6.79 -6.31 4.09
CA MET A 103 -5.62 -6.96 4.67
C MET A 103 -5.79 -8.49 4.76
N ASN A 104 -6.99 -8.98 5.11
CA ASN A 104 -7.27 -10.40 5.12
C ASN A 104 -7.20 -10.99 3.70
N GLU A 105 -7.72 -10.26 2.70
CA GLU A 105 -7.62 -10.69 1.30
C GLU A 105 -6.17 -10.69 0.81
N ALA A 106 -5.37 -9.67 1.14
CA ALA A 106 -3.94 -9.65 0.81
C ALA A 106 -3.20 -10.86 1.41
N LEU A 107 -3.47 -11.19 2.67
CA LEU A 107 -2.90 -12.36 3.32
C LEU A 107 -3.36 -13.68 2.68
N ARG A 108 -4.61 -13.75 2.20
CA ARG A 108 -5.14 -14.91 1.46
C ARG A 108 -4.41 -15.07 0.13
N LEU A 109 -4.24 -14.00 -0.64
CA LEU A 109 -3.50 -14.03 -1.91
C LEU A 109 -2.07 -14.54 -1.74
N MET A 110 -1.39 -14.12 -0.67
CA MET A 110 -0.06 -14.63 -0.35
C MET A 110 -0.05 -16.14 0.00
N GLN A 111 -1.15 -16.65 0.54
CA GLN A 111 -1.23 -18.07 0.93
C GLN A 111 -1.64 -18.99 -0.20
N GLU A 112 -2.63 -18.56 -0.98
CA GLU A 112 -3.37 -19.43 -1.89
C GLU A 112 -3.00 -19.19 -3.36
N GLU A 113 -2.61 -17.95 -3.71
CA GLU A 113 -2.37 -17.54 -5.09
C GLU A 113 -0.87 -17.35 -5.42
N GLY A 114 0.01 -17.70 -4.47
CA GLY A 114 1.45 -17.67 -4.66
C GLY A 114 2.00 -16.25 -4.91
N PHE A 115 1.46 -15.24 -4.20
CA PHE A 115 2.06 -13.91 -4.10
C PHE A 115 3.21 -13.94 -3.09
N ASP A 116 4.34 -14.50 -3.51
CA ASP A 116 5.48 -14.72 -2.64
C ASP A 116 6.27 -13.42 -2.38
N ASN A 117 6.59 -13.17 -1.12
CA ASN A 117 7.33 -11.98 -0.68
C ASN A 117 6.71 -10.66 -1.20
N ALA A 118 5.39 -10.61 -1.30
CA ALA A 118 4.71 -9.47 -1.89
C ALA A 118 4.86 -8.21 -1.02
N ASP A 119 5.10 -7.07 -1.68
CA ASP A 119 4.99 -5.77 -1.04
C ASP A 119 3.52 -5.32 -1.06
N ILE A 120 2.99 -4.94 0.11
CA ILE A 120 1.64 -4.40 0.21
C ILE A 120 1.71 -2.88 0.17
N VAL A 121 0.98 -2.27 -0.75
CA VAL A 121 0.77 -0.82 -0.80
C VAL A 121 -0.67 -0.55 -0.39
N PHE A 122 -0.87 0.25 0.65
CA PHE A 122 -2.17 0.55 1.24
C PHE A 122 -2.52 2.02 1.02
N ILE A 123 -3.49 2.32 0.16
CA ILE A 123 -3.86 3.68 -0.25
C ILE A 123 -5.22 4.01 0.36
N THR A 124 -5.30 5.06 1.18
CA THR A 124 -6.53 5.50 1.87
C THR A 124 -6.48 6.98 2.21
N ASP A 125 -7.63 7.61 2.38
CA ASP A 125 -7.79 8.97 2.91
C ASP A 125 -8.27 8.99 4.37
N GLY A 126 -8.56 7.83 4.93
CA GLY A 126 -9.30 7.68 6.17
C GLY A 126 -8.60 6.94 7.30
N GLU A 127 -9.30 6.94 8.41
CA GLU A 127 -8.96 6.22 9.62
C GLU A 127 -9.93 5.05 9.83
N CYS A 128 -9.42 3.97 10.38
CA CYS A 128 -10.21 2.81 10.77
C CYS A 128 -9.71 2.27 12.10
N VAL A 129 -10.62 1.96 13.00
CA VAL A 129 -10.26 1.39 14.30
C VAL A 129 -9.92 -0.09 14.14
N LEU A 130 -8.64 -0.42 14.33
CA LEU A 130 -8.16 -1.80 14.39
C LEU A 130 -8.06 -2.27 15.84
N THR A 131 -8.48 -3.49 16.10
CA THR A 131 -8.30 -4.08 17.44
C THR A 131 -6.83 -4.42 17.67
N GLN A 132 -6.39 -4.29 18.93
CA GLN A 132 -5.02 -4.63 19.31
C GLN A 132 -4.68 -6.10 18.99
N GLU A 133 -5.66 -6.99 19.13
CA GLU A 133 -5.51 -8.40 18.77
C GLU A 133 -5.22 -8.58 17.27
N TYR A 134 -5.94 -7.86 16.41
CA TYR A 134 -5.72 -7.91 14.95
C TYR A 134 -4.33 -7.39 14.58
N ILE A 135 -3.93 -6.25 15.15
CA ILE A 135 -2.60 -5.65 14.93
C ILE A 135 -1.50 -6.64 15.34
N SER A 136 -1.61 -7.26 16.53
CA SER A 136 -0.62 -8.24 17.01
C SER A 136 -0.51 -9.45 16.06
N LYS A 137 -1.64 -10.00 15.61
CA LYS A 137 -1.65 -11.10 14.63
C LYS A 137 -1.01 -10.72 13.29
N LEU A 138 -1.22 -9.50 12.84
CA LEU A 138 -0.63 -9.00 11.60
C LEU A 138 0.90 -8.87 11.74
N GLN A 139 1.36 -8.27 12.84
CA GLN A 139 2.79 -8.10 13.14
C GLN A 139 3.53 -9.42 13.31
N GLU A 140 2.89 -10.46 13.86
CA GLU A 140 3.46 -11.80 13.91
C GLU A 140 3.65 -12.44 12.54
N LYS A 141 2.73 -12.18 11.61
CA LYS A 141 2.78 -12.75 10.25
C LYS A 141 3.81 -12.09 9.35
N GLN A 142 4.09 -10.80 9.54
CA GLN A 142 5.00 -10.03 8.70
C GLN A 142 6.41 -10.63 8.60
N PRO A 143 7.14 -10.88 9.70
CA PRO A 143 8.49 -11.42 9.61
C PRO A 143 8.52 -12.86 9.07
N ALA A 144 7.50 -13.65 9.37
CA ALA A 144 7.41 -15.03 8.89
C ALA A 144 7.22 -15.13 7.37
N ARG A 145 6.57 -14.12 6.76
CA ARG A 145 6.24 -14.07 5.33
C ARG A 145 7.07 -13.06 4.54
N ARG A 146 7.95 -12.32 5.19
CA ARG A 146 8.87 -11.35 4.58
C ARG A 146 8.18 -10.33 3.67
N PHE A 147 7.03 -9.80 4.08
CA PHE A 147 6.36 -8.73 3.37
C PHE A 147 6.46 -7.38 4.12
N THR A 148 6.43 -6.30 3.37
CA THR A 148 6.34 -4.94 3.90
C THR A 148 4.98 -4.35 3.58
N ILE A 149 4.51 -3.42 4.43
CA ILE A 149 3.30 -2.66 4.18
C ILE A 149 3.68 -1.19 4.12
N THR A 150 3.44 -0.57 2.99
CA THR A 150 3.64 0.87 2.79
C THR A 150 2.28 1.55 2.68
N GLY A 151 2.02 2.50 3.56
CA GLY A 151 0.82 3.33 3.53
C GLY A 151 1.01 4.55 2.63
N ILE A 152 -0.01 4.88 1.84
CA ILE A 152 -0.13 6.14 1.12
C ILE A 152 -1.38 6.83 1.62
N LEU A 153 -1.19 7.95 2.33
CA LEU A 153 -2.28 8.75 2.86
C LEU A 153 -2.67 9.82 1.85
N LEU A 154 -3.92 9.78 1.42
CA LEU A 154 -4.55 10.78 0.54
C LEU A 154 -5.04 11.96 1.41
N ASP A 155 -4.13 12.77 1.89
CA ASP A 155 -4.38 13.77 2.93
C ASP A 155 -4.55 15.18 2.37
N GLN A 156 -5.27 15.52 1.48
CA GLN A 156 -5.58 16.86 0.95
C GLN A 156 -5.16 18.06 1.87
N GLY A 157 -4.04 17.94 2.58
CA GLY A 157 -3.53 18.93 3.53
C GLY A 157 -4.14 18.87 4.93
N ASN A 158 -4.93 17.88 5.28
CA ASN A 158 -5.44 17.67 6.64
C ASN A 158 -4.40 16.95 7.50
N GLU A 159 -3.95 17.60 8.57
CA GLU A 159 -3.08 16.97 9.55
C GLU A 159 -3.83 15.89 10.36
N GLY A 160 -3.20 14.74 10.57
CA GLY A 160 -3.57 13.87 11.68
C GLY A 160 -4.26 12.55 11.38
N MET A 161 -4.49 12.18 10.13
CA MET A 161 -5.24 10.95 9.78
C MET A 161 -4.37 9.70 9.52
N ASP A 162 -3.19 9.62 10.11
CA ASP A 162 -2.27 8.50 9.90
C ASP A 162 -2.12 7.54 11.10
N PHE A 163 -2.89 7.74 12.16
CA PHE A 163 -2.74 6.97 13.40
C PHE A 163 -2.94 5.47 13.16
N SER A 164 -3.98 5.10 12.41
CA SER A 164 -4.25 3.69 12.10
C SER A 164 -3.17 3.08 11.22
N LEU A 165 -2.72 3.80 10.19
CA LEU A 165 -1.64 3.33 9.31
C LEU A 165 -0.33 3.09 10.08
N LYS A 166 0.02 3.96 11.04
CA LYS A 166 1.20 3.82 11.90
C LYS A 166 1.22 2.54 12.73
N THR A 167 0.08 1.91 12.93
CA THR A 167 0.00 0.67 13.72
C THR A 167 0.50 -0.56 12.96
N PHE A 168 0.50 -0.53 11.62
CA PHE A 168 0.83 -1.69 10.81
C PHE A 168 1.72 -1.41 9.59
N CYS A 169 1.83 -0.15 9.14
CA CYS A 169 2.71 0.22 8.02
C CYS A 169 4.14 0.46 8.52
N GLN A 170 5.13 -0.01 7.77
CA GLN A 170 6.56 0.29 7.99
C GLN A 170 6.93 1.67 7.47
N ASN A 171 6.35 2.09 6.35
CA ASN A 171 6.54 3.40 5.74
C ASN A 171 5.18 4.04 5.48
N ILE A 172 5.10 5.36 5.60
CA ILE A 172 3.90 6.12 5.27
C ILE A 172 4.31 7.34 4.47
N TYR A 173 3.68 7.53 3.32
CA TYR A 173 3.83 8.70 2.46
C TYR A 173 2.54 9.50 2.43
N ARG A 174 2.66 10.82 2.39
CA ARG A 174 1.53 11.75 2.33
C ARG A 174 1.50 12.43 0.97
N THR A 175 0.32 12.52 0.38
CA THR A 175 0.14 13.21 -0.90
C THR A 175 0.36 14.72 -0.81
N SER A 176 0.23 15.31 0.37
CA SER A 176 0.58 16.71 0.63
C SER A 176 2.09 16.98 0.64
N GLU A 177 2.91 15.97 0.93
CA GLU A 177 4.37 16.13 1.09
C GLU A 177 5.14 15.73 -0.18
N LEU A 178 4.59 14.81 -0.98
CA LEU A 178 5.26 14.24 -2.14
C LEU A 178 4.35 14.24 -3.37
N THR A 179 4.93 14.54 -4.53
CA THR A 179 4.23 14.33 -5.80
C THR A 179 4.02 12.83 -6.04
N GLY A 180 2.97 12.47 -6.81
CA GLY A 180 2.70 11.08 -7.16
C GLY A 180 3.91 10.38 -7.79
N GLU A 181 4.68 11.07 -8.65
CA GLU A 181 5.93 10.53 -9.22
C GLU A 181 7.00 10.24 -8.17
N ALA A 182 7.15 11.11 -7.16
CA ALA A 182 8.11 10.91 -6.08
C ALA A 182 7.74 9.69 -5.24
N ILE A 183 6.45 9.53 -4.89
CA ILE A 183 5.94 8.37 -4.15
C ILE A 183 6.21 7.07 -4.92
N VAL A 184 5.85 7.02 -6.19
CA VAL A 184 6.07 5.85 -7.04
C VAL A 184 7.56 5.53 -7.14
N ARG A 185 8.41 6.54 -7.31
CA ARG A 185 9.87 6.36 -7.37
C ARG A 185 10.43 5.78 -6.08
N GLU A 186 9.95 6.21 -4.93
CA GLU A 186 10.38 5.67 -3.63
C GLU A 186 9.90 4.24 -3.40
N LEU A 187 8.66 3.93 -3.79
CA LEU A 187 8.10 2.58 -3.72
C LEU A 187 8.90 1.57 -4.57
N VAL A 188 9.36 2.01 -5.75
CA VAL A 188 10.08 1.14 -6.69
C VAL A 188 11.57 1.02 -6.36
N ASN A 189 12.20 2.12 -6.00
CA ASN A 189 13.65 2.15 -5.81
C ASN A 189 14.09 1.87 -4.36
N GLY A 190 13.16 1.90 -3.40
CA GLY A 190 13.44 1.63 -1.98
C GLY A 190 14.51 2.55 -1.39
N GLN A 191 14.62 3.79 -1.88
CA GLN A 191 15.66 4.73 -1.44
C GLN A 191 15.16 6.16 -1.33
N ALA A 192 15.38 6.72 -0.21
CA ALA A 192 15.91 8.05 -0.02
C ALA A 192 17.17 7.96 0.83
#